data_8e0504895016b34e2ac9b3f8136ab744
#
_entry.id   8e0504895016b34e2ac9b3f8136ab744
#
_cell.length_a   1.000
_cell.length_b   1.000
_cell.length_c   1.000
_cell.angle_alpha   90.00
_cell.angle_beta   90.00
_cell.angle_gamma   90.00
#
_symmetry.space_group_name_H-M   'P 1'
#
loop_
_entity.id
_entity.type
_entity.pdbx_description
1 polymer ?
#
loop_
_entity_poly.entity_id
_entity_poly.type
_entity_poly.pdbx_seq_one_letter_code
_entity_poly.pdbx_strand_id
1 'polypeptide(L)'
;MSKEKRLIEKEDLIPANIYSESRKQIRKDLVEFKKNRRIALGPYATFYFESFETMVAQVQEMLHIEKGGDEQLKDELIAYNPLVPNGKELVATLMFEIDNPISRGAFLGKVGGIEEKIFMKVDNEEVKALPEADVDRTSEEGKASSVQFIHFKLNDDQINKFKSDNINIELGIDHKEYSHATKLTEANIKSLLADFI
;
A
#
# COMPACT_ATOMS: atom_id res chain seq x y z
N MET A 1 3.68 -20.77 3.54
CA MET A 1 4.92 -20.62 2.76
C MET A 1 5.13 -19.19 2.27
N SER A 2 4.11 -18.44 1.85
CA SER A 2 4.28 -17.05 1.36
C SER A 2 4.72 -16.03 2.41
N LYS A 3 4.38 -16.21 3.68
CA LYS A 3 4.67 -15.24 4.75
C LYS A 3 6.17 -14.98 5.03
N GLU A 4 7.03 -15.88 4.63
CA GLU A 4 8.49 -15.73 4.79
C GLU A 4 9.16 -15.13 3.55
N LYS A 5 8.46 -15.14 2.40
CA LYS A 5 8.99 -14.67 1.15
C LYS A 5 8.76 -13.16 1.00
N ARG A 6 9.82 -12.43 0.69
CA ARG A 6 9.85 -10.96 0.62
C ARG A 6 10.28 -10.45 -0.76
N LEU A 7 10.43 -11.35 -1.71
CA LEU A 7 10.78 -11.06 -3.10
C LEU A 7 9.92 -11.93 -4.01
N ILE A 8 9.27 -11.32 -4.97
CA ILE A 8 8.50 -12.03 -6.00
C ILE A 8 9.47 -12.51 -7.07
N GLU A 9 9.36 -13.77 -7.42
CA GLU A 9 10.10 -14.42 -8.50
C GLU A 9 9.13 -14.99 -9.53
N LYS A 10 9.64 -15.41 -10.69
CA LYS A 10 8.82 -15.99 -11.77
C LYS A 10 8.01 -17.22 -11.31
N GLU A 11 8.59 -18.01 -10.41
CA GLU A 11 8.01 -19.24 -9.86
C GLU A 11 6.80 -18.99 -8.95
N ASP A 12 6.61 -17.76 -8.49
CA ASP A 12 5.44 -17.37 -7.68
C ASP A 12 4.21 -17.08 -8.55
N LEU A 13 4.42 -16.98 -9.86
CA LEU A 13 3.36 -16.64 -10.81
C LEU A 13 2.71 -17.89 -11.40
N ILE A 14 1.42 -17.80 -11.63
CA ILE A 14 0.63 -18.84 -12.25
C ILE A 14 0.82 -18.78 -13.77
N PRO A 15 0.96 -19.90 -14.49
CA PRO A 15 0.99 -19.91 -15.94
C PRO A 15 -0.20 -19.18 -16.57
N ALA A 16 0.04 -18.41 -17.63
CA ALA A 16 -0.94 -17.47 -18.19
C ALA A 16 -2.29 -18.12 -18.58
N ASN A 17 -2.26 -19.35 -19.09
CA ASN A 17 -3.48 -20.12 -19.43
C ASN A 17 -4.29 -20.44 -18.16
N ILE A 18 -3.64 -20.92 -17.10
CA ILE A 18 -4.28 -21.27 -15.83
C ILE A 18 -4.81 -19.99 -15.15
N TYR A 19 -4.03 -18.90 -15.21
CA TYR A 19 -4.49 -17.61 -14.66
C TYR A 19 -5.74 -17.12 -15.39
N SER A 20 -5.78 -17.18 -16.72
CA SER A 20 -6.93 -16.74 -17.51
C SER A 20 -8.23 -17.45 -17.10
N GLU A 21 -8.15 -18.75 -16.83
CA GLU A 21 -9.29 -19.57 -16.41
C GLU A 21 -9.73 -19.26 -14.97
N SER A 22 -8.78 -19.10 -14.05
CA SER A 22 -9.03 -18.90 -12.61
C SER A 22 -9.14 -17.43 -12.19
N ARG A 23 -8.82 -16.47 -13.06
CA ARG A 23 -8.73 -15.02 -12.79
C ARG A 23 -9.94 -14.47 -12.03
N LYS A 24 -11.15 -14.86 -12.43
CA LYS A 24 -12.38 -14.37 -11.78
C LYS A 24 -12.45 -14.77 -10.30
N GLN A 25 -12.06 -16.00 -9.99
CA GLN A 25 -12.04 -16.49 -8.61
C GLN A 25 -10.90 -15.85 -7.83
N ILE A 26 -9.70 -15.78 -8.39
CA ILE A 26 -8.53 -15.13 -7.76
C ILE A 26 -8.85 -13.67 -7.39
N ARG A 27 -9.46 -12.93 -8.31
CA ARG A 27 -9.87 -11.53 -8.04
C ARG A 27 -10.91 -11.42 -6.93
N LYS A 28 -11.85 -12.36 -6.86
CA LYS A 28 -12.85 -12.38 -5.79
C LYS A 28 -12.18 -12.63 -4.43
N ASP A 29 -11.28 -13.60 -4.37
CA ASP A 29 -10.56 -13.95 -3.13
C ASP A 29 -9.64 -12.80 -2.70
N LEU A 30 -9.00 -12.13 -3.66
CA LEU A 30 -8.18 -10.95 -3.42
C LEU A 30 -8.99 -9.76 -2.87
N VAL A 31 -10.21 -9.54 -3.34
CA VAL A 31 -11.10 -8.49 -2.79
C VAL A 31 -11.40 -8.76 -1.31
N GLU A 32 -11.70 -10.00 -0.95
CA GLU A 32 -11.96 -10.37 0.46
C GLU A 32 -10.68 -10.25 1.30
N PHE A 33 -9.52 -10.69 0.78
CA PHE A 33 -8.23 -10.52 1.43
C PHE A 33 -7.90 -9.05 1.70
N LYS A 34 -8.11 -8.16 0.72
CA LYS A 34 -7.83 -6.72 0.83
C LYS A 34 -8.79 -5.96 1.74
N LYS A 35 -9.92 -6.54 2.13
CA LYS A 35 -10.98 -5.86 2.90
C LYS A 35 -10.48 -5.23 4.20
N ASN A 36 -9.65 -5.95 4.96
CA ASN A 36 -9.09 -5.48 6.22
C ASN A 36 -7.74 -4.75 6.04
N ARG A 37 -7.29 -4.59 4.81
CA ARG A 37 -6.06 -3.87 4.43
C ARG A 37 -6.36 -2.53 3.77
N ARG A 38 -7.63 -2.21 3.55
CA ARG A 38 -8.10 -0.95 3.00
C ARG A 38 -8.61 -0.07 4.14
N ILE A 39 -7.99 1.10 4.33
CA ILE A 39 -8.32 2.03 5.41
C ILE A 39 -8.61 3.40 4.81
N ALA A 40 -9.87 3.80 4.89
CA ALA A 40 -10.29 5.14 4.48
C ALA A 40 -9.87 6.18 5.53
N LEU A 41 -9.40 7.34 5.08
CA LEU A 41 -8.96 8.43 5.92
C LEU A 41 -9.55 9.75 5.41
N GLY A 42 -10.51 10.29 6.16
CA GLY A 42 -11.26 11.47 5.72
C GLY A 42 -12.08 11.22 4.44
N PRO A 43 -12.45 12.29 3.72
CA PRO A 43 -13.38 12.16 2.59
C PRO A 43 -12.76 11.65 1.29
N TYR A 44 -11.43 11.70 1.13
CA TYR A 44 -10.79 11.48 -0.17
C TYR A 44 -9.66 10.47 -0.14
N ALA A 45 -8.98 10.27 0.98
CA ALA A 45 -7.81 9.39 1.05
C ALA A 45 -8.20 7.96 1.43
N THR A 46 -7.60 6.99 0.76
CA THR A 46 -7.67 5.58 1.11
C THR A 46 -6.27 4.98 1.07
N PHE A 47 -5.88 4.32 2.14
CA PHE A 47 -4.65 3.53 2.22
C PHE A 47 -4.95 2.08 1.89
N TYR A 48 -4.27 1.54 0.90
CA TYR A 48 -4.27 0.13 0.53
C TYR A 48 -2.96 -0.48 0.99
N PHE A 49 -2.95 -1.15 2.14
CA PHE A 49 -1.76 -1.81 2.65
C PHE A 49 -1.42 -3.03 1.81
N GLU A 50 -0.22 -3.00 1.25
CA GLU A 50 0.28 -4.03 0.36
C GLU A 50 0.87 -5.20 1.14
N SER A 51 0.98 -6.33 0.48
CA SER A 51 1.59 -7.57 0.98
C SER A 51 2.23 -8.32 -0.19
N PHE A 52 2.93 -9.41 0.11
CA PHE A 52 3.43 -10.30 -0.93
C PHE A 52 2.30 -10.75 -1.87
N GLU A 53 1.16 -11.17 -1.33
CA GLU A 53 0.01 -11.67 -2.10
C GLU A 53 -0.61 -10.58 -2.98
N THR A 54 -0.70 -9.33 -2.50
CA THR A 54 -1.27 -8.24 -3.31
C THR A 54 -0.35 -7.87 -4.45
N MET A 55 0.96 -7.90 -4.24
CA MET A 55 1.94 -7.57 -5.26
C MET A 55 2.11 -8.70 -6.28
N VAL A 56 2.10 -9.97 -5.86
CA VAL A 56 2.02 -11.11 -6.81
C VAL A 56 0.79 -10.99 -7.70
N ALA A 57 -0.37 -10.67 -7.12
CA ALA A 57 -1.60 -10.50 -7.90
C ALA A 57 -1.51 -9.31 -8.86
N GLN A 58 -0.82 -8.23 -8.48
CA GLN A 58 -0.63 -7.06 -9.33
C GLN A 58 0.26 -7.41 -10.54
N VAL A 59 1.43 -8.02 -10.29
CA VAL A 59 2.33 -8.48 -11.38
C VAL A 59 1.59 -9.43 -12.32
N GLN A 60 0.87 -10.41 -11.77
CA GLN A 60 0.10 -11.38 -12.55
C GLN A 60 -0.97 -10.71 -13.44
N GLU A 61 -1.65 -9.69 -12.92
CA GLU A 61 -2.68 -8.96 -13.65
C GLU A 61 -2.07 -8.11 -14.77
N MET A 62 -0.93 -7.44 -14.54
CA MET A 62 -0.22 -6.67 -15.57
C MET A 62 0.24 -7.56 -16.73
N LEU A 63 0.87 -8.70 -16.43
CA LEU A 63 1.26 -9.68 -17.44
C LEU A 63 0.07 -10.23 -18.24
N HIS A 64 -1.08 -10.40 -17.59
CA HIS A 64 -2.31 -10.86 -18.26
C HIS A 64 -2.88 -9.83 -19.21
N ILE A 65 -2.84 -8.55 -18.84
CA ILE A 65 -3.41 -7.45 -19.64
C ILE A 65 -2.49 -7.10 -20.81
N GLU A 66 -1.21 -6.91 -20.55
CA GLU A 66 -0.26 -6.37 -21.54
C GLU A 66 0.39 -7.44 -22.41
N LYS A 67 0.49 -8.69 -21.92
CA LYS A 67 1.01 -9.86 -22.64
C LYS A 67 2.44 -9.69 -23.18
N GLY A 68 3.28 -8.92 -22.50
CA GLY A 68 4.64 -8.60 -22.92
C GLY A 68 5.71 -9.68 -22.63
N GLY A 69 5.30 -10.80 -22.01
CA GLY A 69 6.17 -11.95 -21.79
C GLY A 69 7.29 -11.72 -20.76
N ASP A 70 8.44 -12.38 -20.97
CA ASP A 70 9.54 -12.40 -19.99
C ASP A 70 10.26 -11.03 -19.87
N GLU A 71 10.23 -10.18 -20.88
CA GLU A 71 10.79 -8.82 -20.77
C GLU A 71 9.93 -7.94 -19.88
N GLN A 72 8.62 -7.95 -20.11
CA GLN A 72 7.67 -7.26 -19.24
C GLN A 72 7.78 -7.77 -17.79
N LEU A 73 7.91 -9.08 -17.59
CA LEU A 73 8.05 -9.64 -16.24
C LEU A 73 9.21 -9.01 -15.47
N LYS A 74 10.35 -8.78 -16.10
CA LYS A 74 11.51 -8.14 -15.44
C LYS A 74 11.16 -6.74 -14.97
N ASP A 75 10.50 -5.96 -15.82
CA ASP A 75 10.12 -4.58 -15.51
C ASP A 75 9.08 -4.54 -14.39
N GLU A 76 8.08 -5.43 -14.42
CA GLU A 76 7.08 -5.56 -13.35
C GLU A 76 7.71 -5.97 -12.00
N LEU A 77 8.66 -6.90 -12.00
CA LEU A 77 9.38 -7.30 -10.79
C LEU A 77 10.22 -6.15 -10.21
N ILE A 78 10.85 -5.35 -11.05
CA ILE A 78 11.59 -4.15 -10.62
C ILE A 78 10.63 -3.13 -10.00
N ALA A 79 9.46 -2.92 -10.60
CA ALA A 79 8.49 -1.93 -10.15
C ALA A 79 7.77 -2.34 -8.86
N TYR A 80 7.40 -3.62 -8.70
CA TYR A 80 6.54 -4.06 -7.60
C TYR A 80 7.25 -4.74 -6.44
N ASN A 81 8.45 -5.28 -6.61
CA ASN A 81 9.21 -5.86 -5.49
C ASN A 81 9.54 -4.86 -4.37
N PRO A 82 9.85 -3.58 -4.64
CA PRO A 82 10.02 -2.59 -3.58
C PRO A 82 8.78 -2.40 -2.71
N LEU A 83 7.58 -2.71 -3.22
CA LEU A 83 6.30 -2.59 -2.51
C LEU A 83 5.93 -3.85 -1.70
N VAL A 84 6.76 -4.89 -1.72
CA VAL A 84 6.58 -6.07 -0.87
C VAL A 84 7.15 -5.77 0.52
N PRO A 85 6.35 -5.82 1.60
CA PRO A 85 6.87 -5.58 2.95
C PRO A 85 8.03 -6.51 3.31
N ASN A 86 9.11 -5.94 3.85
CA ASN A 86 10.37 -6.66 4.13
C ASN A 86 10.39 -7.39 5.48
N GLY A 87 9.29 -7.35 6.23
CA GLY A 87 9.15 -7.97 7.56
C GLY A 87 9.37 -7.01 8.73
N LYS A 88 9.86 -5.79 8.48
CA LYS A 88 10.05 -4.72 9.47
C LYS A 88 9.36 -3.41 9.05
N GLU A 89 8.49 -3.48 8.07
CA GLU A 89 7.73 -2.33 7.60
C GLU A 89 6.32 -2.73 7.17
N LEU A 90 5.45 -1.75 7.12
CA LEU A 90 4.19 -1.80 6.40
C LEU A 90 4.32 -0.93 5.16
N VAL A 91 3.83 -1.41 4.04
CA VAL A 91 3.82 -0.68 2.77
C VAL A 91 2.38 -0.40 2.37
N ALA A 92 2.10 0.81 1.93
CA ALA A 92 0.75 1.18 1.49
C ALA A 92 0.78 1.99 0.20
N THR A 93 -0.17 1.72 -0.66
CA THR A 93 -0.56 2.61 -1.75
C THR A 93 -1.62 3.56 -1.22
N LEU A 94 -1.29 4.85 -1.09
CA LEU A 94 -2.24 5.91 -0.80
C LEU A 94 -2.89 6.38 -2.10
N MET A 95 -4.22 6.41 -2.13
CA MET A 95 -4.98 6.96 -3.25
C MET A 95 -5.88 8.10 -2.78
N PHE A 96 -5.90 9.21 -3.55
CA PHE A 96 -6.92 10.24 -3.42
C PHE A 96 -8.05 9.97 -4.41
N GLU A 97 -9.15 9.42 -3.90
CA GLU A 97 -10.29 8.92 -4.68
C GLU A 97 -11.35 10.03 -4.82
N ILE A 98 -11.19 10.89 -5.81
CA ILE A 98 -12.13 11.97 -6.16
C ILE A 98 -12.59 11.76 -7.60
N ASP A 99 -13.86 11.41 -7.80
CA ASP A 99 -14.41 11.05 -9.12
C ASP A 99 -14.33 12.19 -10.13
N ASN A 100 -14.74 13.39 -9.71
CA ASN A 100 -14.73 14.55 -10.60
C ASN A 100 -13.29 15.02 -10.86
N PRO A 101 -12.81 15.01 -12.13
CA PRO A 101 -11.43 15.35 -12.47
C PRO A 101 -11.06 16.82 -12.19
N ILE A 102 -12.02 17.75 -12.26
CA ILE A 102 -11.80 19.17 -11.95
C ILE A 102 -11.59 19.34 -10.45
N SER A 103 -12.47 18.74 -9.65
CA SER A 103 -12.37 18.76 -8.18
C SER A 103 -11.10 18.07 -7.72
N ARG A 104 -10.74 16.93 -8.33
CA ARG A 104 -9.51 16.21 -8.06
C ARG A 104 -8.27 17.06 -8.35
N GLY A 105 -8.23 17.70 -9.53
CA GLY A 105 -7.13 18.60 -9.89
C GLY A 105 -6.99 19.78 -8.92
N ALA A 106 -8.11 20.40 -8.54
CA ALA A 106 -8.12 21.50 -7.57
C ALA A 106 -7.67 21.07 -6.16
N PHE A 107 -8.06 19.87 -5.70
CA PHE A 107 -7.62 19.30 -4.44
C PHE A 107 -6.12 19.01 -4.47
N LEU A 108 -5.64 18.27 -5.47
CA LEU A 108 -4.23 17.89 -5.58
C LEU A 108 -3.29 19.10 -5.68
N GLY A 109 -3.74 20.20 -6.30
CA GLY A 109 -3.00 21.46 -6.33
C GLY A 109 -2.87 22.18 -4.97
N LYS A 110 -3.67 21.80 -3.97
CA LYS A 110 -3.60 22.39 -2.61
C LYS A 110 -2.78 21.55 -1.63
N VAL A 111 -2.61 20.27 -1.92
CA VAL A 111 -1.99 19.32 -0.98
C VAL A 111 -0.58 18.89 -1.38
N GLY A 112 0.16 19.72 -2.11
CA GLY A 112 1.57 19.46 -2.42
C GLY A 112 2.39 19.28 -1.14
N GLY A 113 3.28 18.28 -1.11
CA GLY A 113 4.07 17.90 0.05
C GLY A 113 3.32 17.10 1.11
N ILE A 114 2.10 16.62 0.80
CA ILE A 114 1.28 15.84 1.73
C ILE A 114 1.95 14.52 2.12
N GLU A 115 2.80 13.96 1.26
CA GLU A 115 3.59 12.76 1.50
C GLU A 115 4.49 12.84 2.73
N GLU A 116 4.95 14.04 3.08
CA GLU A 116 5.78 14.30 4.27
C GLU A 116 4.95 14.46 5.56
N LYS A 117 3.64 14.48 5.44
CA LYS A 117 2.68 14.72 6.53
C LYS A 117 1.91 13.49 6.95
N ILE A 118 2.30 12.33 6.43
CA ILE A 118 1.67 11.05 6.73
C ILE A 118 2.39 10.39 7.90
N PHE A 119 1.63 9.84 8.83
CA PHE A 119 2.17 9.17 10.02
C PHE A 119 1.32 7.97 10.43
N MET A 120 1.95 7.07 11.15
CA MET A 120 1.30 6.04 11.95
C MET A 120 1.73 6.21 13.40
N LYS A 121 0.82 6.10 14.37
CA LYS A 121 1.17 6.03 15.79
C LYS A 121 0.94 4.62 16.30
N VAL A 122 1.95 4.08 16.93
CA VAL A 122 1.89 2.82 17.68
C VAL A 122 1.86 3.21 19.15
N ASP A 123 0.69 3.18 19.77
CA ASP A 123 0.38 3.87 21.04
C ASP A 123 0.70 5.37 20.95
N ASN A 124 1.73 5.81 21.65
CA ASN A 124 2.19 7.20 21.69
C ASN A 124 3.43 7.44 20.82
N GLU A 125 3.93 6.44 20.11
CA GLU A 125 5.12 6.56 19.28
C GLU A 125 4.74 6.80 17.82
N GLU A 126 5.21 7.91 17.27
CA GLU A 126 4.97 8.26 15.88
C GLU A 126 6.01 7.61 14.96
N VAL A 127 5.52 6.92 13.95
CA VAL A 127 6.27 6.39 12.80
C VAL A 127 5.92 7.25 11.60
N LYS A 128 6.88 8.04 11.13
CA LYS A 128 6.71 8.86 9.93
C LYS A 128 6.68 7.97 8.69
N ALA A 129 5.82 8.29 7.76
CA ALA A 129 5.81 7.69 6.45
C ALA A 129 7.06 8.11 5.66
N LEU A 130 7.63 7.15 4.96
CA LEU A 130 8.71 7.38 4.02
C LEU A 130 8.14 7.12 2.62
N PRO A 131 8.07 8.13 1.80
CA PRO A 131 7.63 7.95 0.42
C PRO A 131 8.71 7.22 -0.41
N GLU A 132 8.30 6.52 -1.46
CA GLU A 132 9.21 5.86 -2.42
C GLU A 132 10.13 6.88 -3.10
N ALA A 133 11.43 6.61 -3.22
CA ALA A 133 12.43 7.62 -3.60
C ALA A 133 12.42 8.00 -5.08
N ASP A 134 12.00 7.08 -5.95
CA ASP A 134 12.22 7.21 -7.40
C ASP A 134 11.01 7.74 -8.19
N VAL A 135 10.00 8.27 -7.50
CA VAL A 135 8.77 8.76 -8.14
C VAL A 135 8.45 10.19 -7.70
N ASP A 136 8.27 11.09 -8.65
CA ASP A 136 7.78 12.45 -8.39
C ASP A 136 6.36 12.42 -7.82
N ARG A 137 6.19 12.81 -6.57
CA ARG A 137 4.90 12.79 -5.84
C ARG A 137 4.22 14.12 -5.79
N THR A 138 5.04 15.16 -5.79
CA THR A 138 4.60 16.55 -5.94
C THR A 138 5.38 17.12 -7.10
N SER A 139 4.68 17.62 -8.12
CA SER A 139 5.30 18.24 -9.29
C SER A 139 6.05 19.52 -8.90
N GLU A 140 6.95 20.01 -9.76
CA GLU A 140 7.64 21.31 -9.59
C GLU A 140 6.65 22.46 -9.38
N GLU A 141 5.44 22.36 -9.91
CA GLU A 141 4.35 23.31 -9.75
C GLU A 141 3.58 23.16 -8.43
N GLY A 142 4.00 22.23 -7.56
CA GLY A 142 3.40 22.00 -6.23
C GLY A 142 2.13 21.15 -6.24
N LYS A 143 1.83 20.41 -7.31
CA LYS A 143 0.66 19.53 -7.39
C LYS A 143 1.02 18.12 -6.93
N ALA A 144 0.30 17.60 -5.93
CA ALA A 144 0.47 16.23 -5.45
C ALA A 144 -0.02 15.19 -6.48
N SER A 145 0.62 14.01 -6.47
CA SER A 145 0.10 12.83 -7.17
C SER A 145 -1.17 12.30 -6.49
N SER A 146 -2.10 11.77 -7.28
CA SER A 146 -3.28 11.09 -6.74
C SER A 146 -2.98 9.69 -6.22
N VAL A 147 -1.84 9.13 -6.54
CA VAL A 147 -1.36 7.82 -6.07
C VAL A 147 0.05 7.98 -5.53
N GLN A 148 0.29 7.47 -4.33
CA GLN A 148 1.59 7.57 -3.67
C GLN A 148 1.93 6.25 -2.98
N PHE A 149 3.17 5.79 -3.09
CA PHE A 149 3.67 4.59 -2.40
C PHE A 149 4.42 5.00 -1.14
N ILE A 150 4.10 4.37 -0.03
CA ILE A 150 4.47 4.84 1.31
C ILE A 150 4.92 3.67 2.16
N HIS A 151 6.03 3.84 2.86
CA HIS A 151 6.62 2.88 3.78
C HIS A 151 6.55 3.38 5.21
N PHE A 152 6.08 2.55 6.12
CA PHE A 152 6.15 2.77 7.57
C PHE A 152 7.16 1.78 8.14
N LYS A 153 8.40 2.23 8.36
CA LYS A 153 9.47 1.41 8.94
C LYS A 153 9.34 1.40 10.45
N LEU A 154 9.18 0.21 11.03
CA LEU A 154 9.05 0.01 12.45
C LEU A 154 10.32 -0.63 13.02
N ASN A 155 10.73 -0.20 14.21
CA ASN A 155 11.76 -0.88 14.99
C ASN A 155 11.18 -2.11 15.71
N ASP A 156 12.05 -2.93 16.28
CA ASP A 156 11.64 -4.19 16.92
C ASP A 156 10.71 -3.95 18.13
N ASP A 157 10.89 -2.85 18.88
CA ASP A 157 10.02 -2.50 20.01
C ASP A 157 8.62 -2.10 19.52
N GLN A 158 8.53 -1.32 18.44
CA GLN A 158 7.26 -0.94 17.83
C GLN A 158 6.54 -2.15 17.23
N ILE A 159 7.27 -3.08 16.60
CA ILE A 159 6.70 -4.34 16.11
C ILE A 159 6.17 -5.19 17.27
N ASN A 160 6.92 -5.29 18.36
CA ASN A 160 6.47 -6.03 19.57
C ASN A 160 5.22 -5.39 20.17
N LYS A 161 5.16 -4.06 20.25
CA LYS A 161 3.93 -3.34 20.64
C LYS A 161 2.78 -3.61 19.69
N PHE A 162 3.03 -3.57 18.40
CA PHE A 162 2.00 -3.85 17.38
C PHE A 162 1.40 -5.26 17.52
N LYS A 163 2.19 -6.23 18.03
CA LYS A 163 1.75 -7.60 18.33
C LYS A 163 0.98 -7.74 19.65
N SER A 164 0.95 -6.70 20.48
CA SER A 164 0.32 -6.76 21.82
C SER A 164 -1.21 -6.66 21.73
N ASP A 165 -1.89 -7.27 22.67
CA ASP A 165 -3.35 -7.16 22.79
C ASP A 165 -3.76 -5.73 23.16
N ASN A 166 -4.89 -5.27 22.61
CA ASN A 166 -5.49 -3.95 22.87
C ASN A 166 -4.59 -2.76 22.48
N ILE A 167 -3.64 -2.94 21.59
CA ILE A 167 -2.79 -1.87 21.09
C ILE A 167 -3.62 -0.80 20.38
N ASN A 168 -3.28 0.47 20.61
CA ASN A 168 -3.87 1.59 19.88
C ASN A 168 -2.98 1.95 18.69
N ILE A 169 -3.45 1.69 17.49
CA ILE A 169 -2.77 2.09 16.25
C ILE A 169 -3.62 3.17 15.58
N GLU A 170 -3.00 4.29 15.29
CA GLU A 170 -3.63 5.42 14.59
C GLU A 170 -2.88 5.68 13.28
N LEU A 171 -3.61 5.84 12.19
CA LEU A 171 -3.10 6.26 10.89
C LEU A 171 -3.59 7.68 10.62
N GLY A 172 -2.71 8.57 10.16
CA GLY A 172 -3.09 9.94 9.96
C GLY A 172 -2.31 10.68 8.87
N ILE A 173 -2.87 11.81 8.48
CA ILE A 173 -2.26 12.84 7.64
C ILE A 173 -2.43 14.17 8.39
N ASP A 174 -1.34 14.88 8.62
CA ASP A 174 -1.36 16.22 9.28
C ASP A 174 -0.88 17.28 8.29
N HIS A 175 -1.65 17.48 7.24
CA HIS A 175 -1.43 18.57 6.27
C HIS A 175 -2.46 19.66 6.48
N LYS A 176 -2.05 20.95 6.36
CA LYS A 176 -2.92 22.13 6.60
C LYS A 176 -4.26 22.11 5.84
N GLU A 177 -4.27 21.54 4.64
CA GLU A 177 -5.46 21.43 3.78
C GLU A 177 -6.16 20.07 3.89
N TYR A 178 -5.54 19.11 4.61
CA TYR A 178 -6.09 17.76 4.79
C TYR A 178 -5.53 17.12 6.06
N SER A 179 -6.17 17.39 7.18
CA SER A 179 -5.77 16.83 8.48
C SER A 179 -6.84 15.88 9.00
N HIS A 180 -6.53 14.60 8.97
CA HIS A 180 -7.41 13.51 9.40
C HIS A 180 -6.60 12.42 10.07
N ALA A 181 -7.20 11.75 11.06
CA ALA A 181 -6.66 10.56 11.68
C ALA A 181 -7.75 9.54 11.93
N THR A 182 -7.40 8.27 11.91
CA THR A 182 -8.31 7.14 12.20
C THR A 182 -7.59 6.06 12.98
N LYS A 183 -8.33 5.41 13.90
CA LYS A 183 -7.83 4.23 14.59
C LYS A 183 -8.03 2.99 13.74
N LEU A 184 -7.03 2.14 13.71
CA LEU A 184 -7.13 0.82 13.09
C LEU A 184 -8.04 -0.07 13.95
N THR A 185 -8.92 -0.81 13.27
CA THR A 185 -9.72 -1.85 13.92
C THR A 185 -8.85 -3.07 14.26
N GLU A 186 -9.30 -3.91 15.18
CA GLU A 186 -8.63 -5.19 15.47
C GLU A 186 -8.45 -6.05 14.22
N ALA A 187 -9.44 -6.05 13.31
CA ALA A 187 -9.36 -6.78 12.05
C ALA A 187 -8.27 -6.22 11.11
N ASN A 188 -8.10 -4.88 11.07
CA ASN A 188 -7.00 -4.27 10.33
C ASN A 188 -5.65 -4.69 10.94
N ILE A 189 -5.47 -4.52 12.26
CA ILE A 189 -4.24 -4.85 12.97
C ILE A 189 -3.88 -6.33 12.74
N LYS A 190 -4.82 -7.24 12.92
CA LYS A 190 -4.63 -8.68 12.69
C LYS A 190 -4.19 -8.99 11.26
N SER A 191 -4.76 -8.30 10.27
CA SER A 191 -4.37 -8.48 8.87
C SER A 191 -2.95 -7.97 8.59
N LEU A 192 -2.57 -6.83 9.17
CA LEU A 192 -1.26 -6.21 8.98
C LEU A 192 -0.13 -6.93 9.75
N LEU A 193 -0.45 -7.59 10.87
CA LEU A 193 0.53 -8.40 11.62
C LEU A 193 1.20 -9.50 10.79
N ALA A 194 0.55 -9.94 9.71
CA ALA A 194 1.11 -10.94 8.80
C ALA A 194 2.34 -10.44 8.02
N ASP A 195 2.57 -9.12 7.95
CA ASP A 195 3.69 -8.53 7.22
C ASP A 195 4.97 -8.47 8.06
N PHE A 196 4.89 -8.63 9.37
CA PHE A 196 6.06 -8.67 10.27
C PHE A 196 6.60 -10.08 10.45
N ILE A 197 7.93 -10.16 10.64
CA ILE A 197 8.65 -11.41 10.96
C ILE A 197 8.72 -11.61 12.47
#